data_8d408e4372d7d73db64c2e34fda90250
#
_entry.id   8d408e4372d7d73db64c2e34fda90250
#
_cell.length_a   1.000
_cell.length_b   1.000
_cell.length_c   1.000
_cell.angle_alpha   90.00
_cell.angle_beta   90.00
_cell.angle_gamma   90.00
#
_symmetry.space_group_name_H-M   'P 1'
#
loop_
_entity.id
_entity.type
_entity.pdbx_description
1 polymer ?
#
loop_
_entity_poly.entity_id
_entity_poly.type
_entity_poly.pdbx_seq_one_letter_code
_entity_poly.pdbx_strand_id
1 'polypeptide(L)'
;MTRRAFGLGFAYALSALRLLAQQRPRRIVSTAPSITEALFALDLGDQVVGVSRFCNFPPSVLKLPKVGTYLAPDVEAIARLTPDLVILQRASSELTGRLHALGIPFVEVPHGNLSDVYIGIELMAKAAAVSERGPVLVDRLKRELTAVQTKAKGLPSPSVLIIINRRPGMLADLTAIGPDNYLEQLLEIAGGTNVLAKPGLPQYPRVSLETVLRDDPEVILDLSGTQESEAERQSTSSQSLSLWGQNSQLTAVRHGRVVIGTSNALLVPGPRAPEAAQRLFDYLHTGNLKGRAS
;
A
#
# COMPACT_ATOMS: atom_id res chain seq x y z
N MET A 1 48.45 19.24 -42.31
CA MET A 1 48.42 18.07 -41.43
C MET A 1 47.98 18.55 -40.05
N THR A 2 46.96 18.28 -39.38
CA THR A 2 45.86 17.29 -39.43
C THR A 2 44.80 17.74 -38.38
N ARG A 3 43.79 18.52 -38.82
CA ARG A 3 42.69 19.02 -37.93
C ARG A 3 41.44 18.07 -37.97
N ARG A 4 41.53 16.92 -38.66
CA ARG A 4 40.35 16.03 -38.88
C ARG A 4 40.26 14.81 -37.96
N ALA A 5 41.28 14.53 -37.14
CA ALA A 5 41.28 13.31 -36.29
C ALA A 5 40.66 13.48 -34.90
N PHE A 6 40.44 14.74 -34.44
CA PHE A 6 39.91 15.00 -33.08
C PHE A 6 38.37 14.96 -32.95
N GLY A 7 37.66 15.06 -34.06
CA GLY A 7 36.20 15.11 -34.06
C GLY A 7 35.50 13.74 -33.95
N LEU A 8 36.12 12.66 -34.41
CA LEU A 8 35.52 11.34 -34.43
C LEU A 8 35.57 10.62 -33.10
N GLY A 9 36.59 10.86 -32.27
CA GLY A 9 36.71 10.24 -30.95
C GLY A 9 35.69 10.75 -29.92
N PHE A 10 35.30 12.03 -30.03
CA PHE A 10 34.35 12.65 -29.12
C PHE A 10 32.90 12.22 -29.37
N ALA A 11 32.54 11.96 -30.65
CA ALA A 11 31.22 11.47 -31.04
C ALA A 11 31.01 10.01 -30.61
N TYR A 12 32.02 9.16 -30.67
CA TYR A 12 31.98 7.78 -30.19
C TYR A 12 31.89 7.68 -28.67
N ALA A 13 32.61 8.54 -27.94
CA ALA A 13 32.55 8.59 -26.48
C ALA A 13 31.17 9.05 -25.97
N LEU A 14 30.54 10.03 -26.63
CA LEU A 14 29.18 10.49 -26.30
C LEU A 14 28.11 9.46 -26.64
N SER A 15 28.29 8.68 -27.71
CA SER A 15 27.38 7.59 -28.09
C SER A 15 27.51 6.40 -27.13
N ALA A 16 28.74 6.06 -26.70
CA ALA A 16 28.98 5.02 -25.71
C ALA A 16 28.44 5.40 -24.31
N LEU A 17 28.59 6.68 -23.91
CA LEU A 17 27.98 7.17 -22.66
C LEU A 17 26.45 7.14 -22.69
N ARG A 18 25.82 7.40 -23.84
CA ARG A 18 24.37 7.28 -24.01
C ARG A 18 23.87 5.82 -24.04
N LEU A 19 24.68 4.87 -24.53
CA LEU A 19 24.36 3.44 -24.48
C LEU A 19 24.50 2.84 -23.05
N LEU A 20 25.37 3.39 -22.20
CA LEU A 20 25.47 3.01 -20.78
C LEU A 20 24.33 3.61 -19.95
N ALA A 21 23.59 4.56 -20.48
CA ALA A 21 22.64 5.39 -19.75
C ALA A 21 21.22 4.81 -19.65
N GLN A 22 20.95 3.57 -20.05
CA GLN A 22 19.61 2.99 -19.75
C GLN A 22 19.53 1.49 -20.06
N GLN A 23 20.38 0.69 -19.44
CA GLN A 23 20.07 -0.73 -19.39
C GLN A 23 18.92 -0.92 -18.41
N ARG A 24 17.80 -1.43 -18.91
CA ARG A 24 16.64 -1.80 -18.11
C ARG A 24 17.07 -2.77 -17.01
N PRO A 25 16.80 -2.50 -15.73
CA PRO A 25 17.13 -3.40 -14.64
C PRO A 25 16.52 -4.78 -14.90
N ARG A 26 17.31 -5.83 -14.68
CA ARG A 26 16.89 -7.23 -14.85
C ARG A 26 16.67 -7.94 -13.51
N ARG A 27 17.19 -7.38 -12.43
CA ARG A 27 17.16 -7.97 -11.09
C ARG A 27 16.72 -6.91 -10.08
N ILE A 28 15.42 -6.81 -9.88
CA ILE A 28 14.81 -5.81 -8.99
C ILE A 28 14.48 -6.47 -7.65
N VAL A 29 14.90 -5.84 -6.55
CA VAL A 29 14.44 -6.20 -5.21
C VAL A 29 13.41 -5.17 -4.75
N SER A 30 12.28 -5.66 -4.26
CA SER A 30 11.19 -4.87 -3.70
C SER A 30 11.10 -5.07 -2.19
N THR A 31 11.18 -4.00 -1.41
CA THR A 31 11.19 -4.10 0.06
C THR A 31 9.82 -3.93 0.71
N ALA A 32 8.76 -3.66 -0.05
CA ALA A 32 7.41 -3.45 0.50
C ALA A 32 6.30 -4.00 -0.42
N PRO A 33 5.14 -4.40 0.14
CA PRO A 33 4.01 -4.89 -0.65
C PRO A 33 3.54 -3.92 -1.74
N SER A 34 3.40 -2.63 -1.43
CA SER A 34 2.98 -1.60 -2.38
C SER A 34 3.91 -1.48 -3.59
N ILE A 35 5.23 -1.59 -3.34
CA ILE A 35 6.26 -1.58 -4.39
C ILE A 35 6.14 -2.84 -5.25
N THR A 36 6.03 -4.01 -4.62
CA THR A 36 5.88 -5.28 -5.34
C THR A 36 4.67 -5.25 -6.27
N GLU A 37 3.50 -4.86 -5.75
CA GLU A 37 2.28 -4.78 -6.54
C GLU A 37 2.38 -3.78 -7.69
N ALA A 38 3.02 -2.63 -7.47
CA ALA A 38 3.24 -1.64 -8.51
C ALA A 38 4.19 -2.14 -9.62
N LEU A 39 5.26 -2.86 -9.26
CA LEU A 39 6.16 -3.48 -10.23
C LEU A 39 5.42 -4.50 -11.11
N PHE A 40 4.57 -5.34 -10.53
CA PHE A 40 3.76 -6.28 -11.30
C PHE A 40 2.73 -5.55 -12.17
N ALA A 41 2.11 -4.49 -11.70
CA ALA A 41 1.17 -3.67 -12.47
C ALA A 41 1.84 -2.88 -13.60
N LEU A 42 3.16 -2.67 -13.54
CA LEU A 42 4.01 -2.10 -14.57
C LEU A 42 4.60 -3.15 -15.53
N ASP A 43 4.16 -4.43 -15.46
CA ASP A 43 4.71 -5.57 -16.21
C ASP A 43 6.22 -5.79 -16.01
N LEU A 44 6.67 -5.65 -14.77
CA LEU A 44 8.07 -5.85 -14.35
C LEU A 44 8.21 -7.09 -13.43
N GLY A 45 7.18 -7.91 -13.31
CA GLY A 45 7.16 -9.06 -12.42
C GLY A 45 8.31 -10.04 -12.64
N ASP A 46 8.68 -10.30 -13.89
CA ASP A 46 9.77 -11.22 -14.24
C ASP A 46 11.16 -10.71 -13.83
N GLN A 47 11.31 -9.41 -13.59
CA GLN A 47 12.55 -8.81 -13.08
C GLN A 47 12.63 -8.85 -11.54
N VAL A 48 11.54 -9.12 -10.83
CA VAL A 48 11.54 -9.14 -9.37
C VAL A 48 12.18 -10.42 -8.86
N VAL A 49 13.34 -10.29 -8.20
CA VAL A 49 14.14 -11.42 -7.70
C VAL A 49 14.09 -11.59 -6.19
N GLY A 50 13.53 -10.64 -5.47
CA GLY A 50 13.37 -10.69 -4.01
C GLY A 50 12.32 -9.71 -3.52
N VAL A 51 11.60 -10.08 -2.47
CA VAL A 51 10.47 -9.29 -1.95
C VAL A 51 10.45 -9.28 -0.41
N SER A 52 9.81 -8.29 0.19
CA SER A 52 9.56 -8.27 1.62
C SER A 52 8.75 -9.49 2.07
N ARG A 53 8.93 -9.91 3.32
CA ARG A 53 8.18 -10.99 4.00
C ARG A 53 6.66 -10.80 3.91
N PHE A 54 6.18 -9.56 3.87
CA PHE A 54 4.75 -9.23 3.82
C PHE A 54 4.17 -9.18 2.40
N CYS A 55 4.98 -9.40 1.36
CA CYS A 55 4.50 -9.46 -0.01
C CYS A 55 3.82 -10.81 -0.27
N ASN A 56 2.52 -10.78 -0.53
CA ASN A 56 1.68 -11.95 -0.79
C ASN A 56 0.84 -11.81 -2.06
N PHE A 57 0.91 -10.68 -2.74
CA PHE A 57 0.21 -10.42 -4.01
C PHE A 57 1.16 -9.87 -5.09
N PRO A 58 1.02 -10.34 -6.35
CA PRO A 58 0.21 -11.48 -6.76
C PRO A 58 0.74 -12.82 -6.20
N PRO A 59 -0.01 -13.93 -6.26
CA PRO A 59 0.40 -15.20 -5.62
C PRO A 59 1.79 -15.73 -6.04
N SER A 60 2.25 -15.38 -7.25
CA SER A 60 3.59 -15.76 -7.74
C SER A 60 4.74 -15.29 -6.84
N VAL A 61 4.57 -14.18 -6.10
CA VAL A 61 5.61 -13.63 -5.21
C VAL A 61 5.88 -14.47 -3.96
N LEU A 62 4.98 -15.40 -3.62
CA LEU A 62 5.16 -16.29 -2.47
C LEU A 62 6.39 -17.19 -2.61
N LYS A 63 6.79 -17.49 -3.86
CA LYS A 63 7.95 -18.31 -4.20
C LYS A 63 9.27 -17.53 -4.20
N LEU A 64 9.21 -16.19 -4.17
CA LEU A 64 10.41 -15.36 -4.23
C LEU A 64 11.13 -15.29 -2.87
N PRO A 65 12.47 -15.18 -2.88
CA PRO A 65 13.30 -14.95 -1.70
C PRO A 65 12.79 -13.76 -0.87
N LYS A 66 12.81 -13.89 0.46
CA LYS A 66 12.39 -12.85 1.39
C LYS A 66 13.59 -12.05 1.88
N VAL A 67 13.52 -10.73 1.77
CA VAL A 67 14.60 -9.79 2.10
C VAL A 67 14.28 -8.94 3.35
N GLY A 68 13.72 -9.58 4.37
CA GLY A 68 13.34 -8.89 5.61
C GLY A 68 11.93 -8.32 5.59
N THR A 69 11.67 -7.30 6.40
CA THR A 69 10.39 -6.57 6.45
C THR A 69 10.54 -5.20 5.77
N TYR A 70 9.43 -4.50 5.54
CA TYR A 70 9.47 -3.13 4.99
C TYR A 70 10.05 -2.12 6.02
N LEU A 71 9.95 -2.40 7.32
CA LEU A 71 10.52 -1.59 8.39
C LEU A 71 12.01 -1.89 8.64
N ALA A 72 12.42 -3.13 8.40
CA ALA A 72 13.78 -3.62 8.61
C ALA A 72 14.17 -4.56 7.45
N PRO A 73 14.54 -4.01 6.27
CA PRO A 73 15.08 -4.80 5.17
C PRO A 73 16.44 -5.41 5.55
N ASP A 74 16.65 -6.66 5.14
CA ASP A 74 17.90 -7.40 5.36
C ASP A 74 18.87 -7.13 4.20
N VAL A 75 19.85 -6.28 4.46
CA VAL A 75 20.86 -5.85 3.46
C VAL A 75 21.69 -7.01 2.96
N GLU A 76 22.03 -7.96 3.81
CA GLU A 76 22.80 -9.15 3.42
C GLU A 76 21.97 -10.06 2.49
N ALA A 77 20.69 -10.26 2.80
CA ALA A 77 19.78 -11.00 1.93
C ALA A 77 19.59 -10.29 0.58
N ILE A 78 19.50 -8.96 0.57
CA ILE A 78 19.46 -8.15 -0.65
C ILE A 78 20.75 -8.35 -1.46
N ALA A 79 21.92 -8.20 -0.84
CA ALA A 79 23.21 -8.31 -1.53
C ALA A 79 23.43 -9.69 -2.15
N ARG A 80 23.04 -10.77 -1.47
CA ARG A 80 23.11 -12.14 -2.01
C ARG A 80 22.33 -12.34 -3.30
N LEU A 81 21.29 -11.53 -3.53
CA LEU A 81 20.50 -11.57 -4.76
C LEU A 81 21.16 -10.81 -5.91
N THR A 82 22.29 -10.14 -5.68
CA THR A 82 22.99 -9.34 -6.69
C THR A 82 22.04 -8.49 -7.54
N PRO A 83 21.22 -7.60 -6.90
CA PRO A 83 20.27 -6.79 -7.63
C PRO A 83 20.99 -5.68 -8.39
N ASP A 84 20.44 -5.30 -9.52
CA ASP A 84 20.83 -4.10 -10.26
C ASP A 84 19.90 -2.90 -9.93
N LEU A 85 18.84 -3.12 -9.18
CA LEU A 85 17.99 -2.07 -8.60
C LEU A 85 17.29 -2.57 -7.32
N VAL A 86 17.34 -1.76 -6.26
CA VAL A 86 16.51 -1.94 -5.06
C VAL A 86 15.49 -0.81 -5.01
N ILE A 87 14.22 -1.14 -4.80
CA ILE A 87 13.19 -0.13 -4.58
C ILE A 87 12.70 -0.27 -3.14
N LEU A 88 12.72 0.84 -2.42
CA LEU A 88 12.36 0.89 -1.01
C LEU A 88 11.44 2.10 -0.73
N GLN A 89 10.63 1.98 0.30
CA GLN A 89 9.94 3.14 0.86
C GLN A 89 10.99 4.03 1.51
N ARG A 90 10.69 5.33 1.70
CA ARG A 90 11.62 6.25 2.38
C ARG A 90 12.15 5.60 3.65
N ALA A 91 13.46 5.46 3.73
CA ALA A 91 14.15 4.64 4.71
C ALA A 91 15.08 5.48 5.61
N SER A 92 15.66 4.81 6.62
CA SER A 92 16.71 5.42 7.44
C SER A 92 17.99 5.67 6.62
N SER A 93 18.73 6.72 6.99
CA SER A 93 20.05 7.01 6.39
C SER A 93 21.05 5.85 6.59
N GLU A 94 20.89 5.04 7.63
CA GLU A 94 21.71 3.83 7.87
C GLU A 94 21.49 2.79 6.77
N LEU A 95 20.24 2.46 6.44
CA LEU A 95 19.93 1.49 5.39
C LEU A 95 20.46 1.95 4.03
N THR A 96 20.17 3.20 3.65
CA THR A 96 20.63 3.76 2.36
C THR A 96 22.15 3.87 2.31
N GLY A 97 22.81 4.22 3.42
CA GLY A 97 24.26 4.23 3.54
C GLY A 97 24.90 2.86 3.33
N ARG A 98 24.30 1.80 3.88
CA ARG A 98 24.78 0.41 3.68
C ARG A 98 24.64 -0.05 2.23
N LEU A 99 23.50 0.26 1.58
CA LEU A 99 23.31 -0.05 0.15
C LEU A 99 24.32 0.70 -0.71
N HIS A 100 24.55 1.98 -0.42
CA HIS A 100 25.55 2.79 -1.12
C HIS A 100 26.98 2.22 -0.95
N ALA A 101 27.37 1.83 0.28
CA ALA A 101 28.68 1.25 0.56
C ALA A 101 28.92 -0.07 -0.20
N LEU A 102 27.84 -0.83 -0.49
CA LEU A 102 27.90 -2.05 -1.28
C LEU A 102 27.80 -1.79 -2.80
N GLY A 103 27.67 -0.54 -3.24
CA GLY A 103 27.50 -0.19 -4.65
C GLY A 103 26.17 -0.67 -5.24
N ILE A 104 25.15 -0.92 -4.42
CA ILE A 104 23.84 -1.40 -4.86
C ILE A 104 22.95 -0.19 -5.22
N PRO A 105 22.53 -0.05 -6.49
CA PRO A 105 21.64 1.02 -6.89
C PRO A 105 20.27 0.91 -6.21
N PHE A 106 19.73 2.03 -5.75
CA PHE A 106 18.41 2.04 -5.12
C PHE A 106 17.61 3.31 -5.46
N VAL A 107 16.30 3.20 -5.32
CA VAL A 107 15.34 4.31 -5.43
C VAL A 107 14.39 4.27 -4.24
N GLU A 108 14.21 5.43 -3.60
CA GLU A 108 13.22 5.62 -2.55
C GLU A 108 11.92 6.14 -3.14
N VAL A 109 10.80 5.53 -2.75
CA VAL A 109 9.47 5.99 -3.15
C VAL A 109 8.70 6.52 -1.93
N PRO A 110 7.89 7.58 -2.10
CA PRO A 110 7.04 8.08 -1.04
C PRO A 110 5.93 7.09 -0.71
N HIS A 111 5.34 7.22 0.48
CA HIS A 111 4.21 6.43 0.94
C HIS A 111 3.42 7.22 2.00
N GLY A 112 2.11 7.07 2.01
CA GLY A 112 1.24 7.73 2.99
C GLY A 112 -0.16 8.03 2.45
N ASN A 113 -0.27 8.58 1.27
CA ASN A 113 -1.54 8.98 0.66
C ASN A 113 -1.63 8.58 -0.83
N LEU A 114 -2.76 8.87 -1.49
CA LEU A 114 -2.95 8.54 -2.92
C LEU A 114 -1.99 9.27 -3.85
N SER A 115 -1.61 10.50 -3.54
CA SER A 115 -0.62 11.24 -4.34
C SER A 115 0.74 10.53 -4.30
N ASP A 116 1.13 10.03 -3.12
CA ASP A 116 2.36 9.27 -2.95
C ASP A 116 2.34 7.96 -3.77
N VAL A 117 1.18 7.30 -3.88
CA VAL A 117 1.03 6.11 -4.73
C VAL A 117 1.31 6.47 -6.20
N TYR A 118 0.75 7.57 -6.71
CA TYR A 118 0.95 8.00 -8.09
C TYR A 118 2.39 8.38 -8.36
N ILE A 119 3.00 9.21 -7.50
CA ILE A 119 4.41 9.61 -7.60
C ILE A 119 5.32 8.36 -7.52
N GLY A 120 5.04 7.44 -6.61
CA GLY A 120 5.79 6.20 -6.45
C GLY A 120 5.77 5.33 -7.71
N ILE A 121 4.61 5.17 -8.35
CA ILE A 121 4.45 4.42 -9.60
C ILE A 121 5.31 5.06 -10.72
N GLU A 122 5.25 6.38 -10.89
CA GLU A 122 6.03 7.08 -11.92
C GLU A 122 7.54 7.01 -11.66
N LEU A 123 7.97 7.14 -10.40
CA LEU A 123 9.38 6.97 -10.01
C LEU A 123 9.87 5.55 -10.29
N MET A 124 9.10 4.54 -9.95
CA MET A 124 9.42 3.14 -10.23
C MET A 124 9.51 2.86 -11.74
N ALA A 125 8.56 3.37 -12.52
CA ALA A 125 8.57 3.24 -13.97
C ALA A 125 9.81 3.89 -14.59
N LYS A 126 10.19 5.08 -14.11
CA LYS A 126 11.40 5.78 -14.53
C LYS A 126 12.67 5.01 -14.17
N ALA A 127 12.80 4.55 -12.93
CA ALA A 127 13.96 3.81 -12.45
C ALA A 127 14.14 2.46 -13.18
N ALA A 128 13.02 1.83 -13.56
CA ALA A 128 13.03 0.57 -14.30
C ALA A 128 13.09 0.75 -15.84
N ALA A 129 13.34 1.97 -16.35
CA ALA A 129 13.43 2.29 -17.78
C ALA A 129 12.16 1.89 -18.59
N VAL A 130 10.98 2.14 -18.01
CA VAL A 130 9.65 1.97 -18.63
C VAL A 130 8.79 3.21 -18.34
N SER A 131 9.36 4.40 -18.44
CA SER A 131 8.75 5.67 -18.03
C SER A 131 7.36 5.91 -18.63
N GLU A 132 7.09 5.42 -19.83
CA GLU A 132 5.80 5.54 -20.51
C GLU A 132 4.67 4.77 -19.83
N ARG A 133 4.99 3.70 -19.05
CA ARG A 133 3.98 2.88 -18.39
C ARG A 133 3.44 3.52 -17.10
N GLY A 134 4.25 4.35 -16.45
CA GLY A 134 3.87 5.03 -15.21
C GLY A 134 2.59 5.85 -15.35
N PRO A 135 2.56 6.89 -16.21
CA PRO A 135 1.36 7.71 -16.45
C PRO A 135 0.15 6.90 -16.88
N VAL A 136 0.33 5.90 -17.74
CA VAL A 136 -0.78 5.02 -18.20
C VAL A 136 -1.43 4.29 -17.02
N LEU A 137 -0.61 3.73 -16.11
CA LEU A 137 -1.11 3.07 -14.92
C LEU A 137 -1.81 4.06 -13.97
N VAL A 138 -1.20 5.21 -13.72
CA VAL A 138 -1.76 6.26 -12.86
C VAL A 138 -3.11 6.75 -13.39
N ASP A 139 -3.22 7.02 -14.69
CA ASP A 139 -4.47 7.47 -15.30
C ASP A 139 -5.56 6.39 -15.23
N ARG A 140 -5.20 5.10 -15.36
CA ARG A 140 -6.14 4.01 -15.13
C ARG A 140 -6.67 4.03 -13.69
N LEU A 141 -5.80 4.12 -12.69
CA LEU A 141 -6.19 4.16 -11.28
C LEU A 141 -7.11 5.34 -10.98
N LYS A 142 -6.79 6.53 -11.48
CA LYS A 142 -7.62 7.74 -11.30
C LYS A 142 -9.02 7.57 -11.90
N ARG A 143 -9.13 7.01 -13.11
CA ARG A 143 -10.43 6.75 -13.75
C ARG A 143 -11.25 5.74 -12.95
N GLU A 144 -10.64 4.65 -12.49
CA GLU A 144 -11.33 3.62 -11.71
C GLU A 144 -11.81 4.16 -10.35
N LEU A 145 -10.98 4.96 -9.65
CA LEU A 145 -11.37 5.64 -8.40
C LEU A 145 -12.49 6.64 -8.63
N THR A 146 -12.44 7.42 -9.71
CA THR A 146 -13.53 8.36 -10.09
C THR A 146 -14.85 7.61 -10.37
N ALA A 147 -14.78 6.42 -10.93
CA ALA A 147 -15.98 5.59 -11.13
C ALA A 147 -16.61 5.16 -9.80
N VAL A 148 -15.81 4.81 -8.77
CA VAL A 148 -16.32 4.52 -7.42
C VAL A 148 -16.91 5.78 -6.79
N GLN A 149 -16.23 6.91 -6.85
CA GLN A 149 -16.72 8.19 -6.33
C GLN A 149 -18.06 8.60 -6.96
N THR A 150 -18.19 8.37 -8.27
CA THR A 150 -19.44 8.66 -8.99
C THR A 150 -20.61 7.80 -8.50
N LYS A 151 -20.36 6.51 -8.19
CA LYS A 151 -21.37 5.62 -7.59
C LYS A 151 -21.81 6.09 -6.21
N ALA A 152 -20.90 6.64 -5.41
CA ALA A 152 -21.18 7.13 -4.06
C ALA A 152 -21.93 8.47 -4.05
N LYS A 153 -21.87 9.21 -5.15
CA LYS A 153 -22.47 10.55 -5.25
C LYS A 153 -23.98 10.50 -5.02
N GLY A 154 -24.46 11.28 -4.05
CA GLY A 154 -25.88 11.38 -3.71
C GLY A 154 -26.39 10.28 -2.77
N LEU A 155 -25.54 9.31 -2.38
CA LEU A 155 -25.87 8.36 -1.32
C LEU A 155 -25.59 8.97 0.06
N PRO A 156 -26.19 8.43 1.15
CA PRO A 156 -25.84 8.81 2.52
C PRO A 156 -24.34 8.61 2.79
N SER A 157 -23.75 9.54 3.55
CA SER A 157 -22.33 9.45 3.95
C SER A 157 -22.22 9.05 5.42
N PRO A 158 -22.22 7.73 5.73
CA PRO A 158 -22.17 7.28 7.11
C PRO A 158 -20.85 7.63 7.78
N SER A 159 -20.92 7.85 9.09
CA SER A 159 -19.75 8.03 9.95
C SER A 159 -19.08 6.69 10.19
N VAL A 160 -17.76 6.62 9.98
CA VAL A 160 -16.97 5.37 9.97
C VAL A 160 -15.78 5.47 10.91
N LEU A 161 -15.58 4.44 11.72
CA LEU A 161 -14.34 4.19 12.44
C LEU A 161 -13.59 3.05 11.77
N ILE A 162 -12.33 3.27 11.40
CA ILE A 162 -11.48 2.21 10.85
C ILE A 162 -10.36 1.89 11.84
N ILE A 163 -10.33 0.66 12.32
CA ILE A 163 -9.29 0.11 13.21
C ILE A 163 -8.34 -0.74 12.39
N ILE A 164 -7.03 -0.45 12.46
CA ILE A 164 -5.98 -1.20 11.74
C ILE A 164 -5.16 -2.11 12.64
N ASN A 165 -5.18 -1.85 13.95
CA ASN A 165 -4.51 -2.70 14.93
C ASN A 165 -5.17 -2.58 16.30
N ARG A 166 -5.14 -3.65 17.08
CA ARG A 166 -5.58 -3.72 18.48
C ARG A 166 -4.90 -4.87 19.21
N ARG A 167 -5.00 -4.89 20.52
CA ARG A 167 -4.56 -6.03 21.31
C ARG A 167 -5.37 -7.28 20.93
N PRO A 168 -4.73 -8.41 20.61
CA PRO A 168 -5.44 -9.65 20.30
C PRO A 168 -6.43 -10.04 21.41
N GLY A 169 -7.65 -10.41 21.02
CA GLY A 169 -8.69 -10.84 21.95
C GLY A 169 -9.32 -9.73 22.79
N MET A 170 -8.99 -8.44 22.59
CA MET A 170 -9.47 -7.31 23.38
C MET A 170 -9.75 -6.08 22.52
N LEU A 171 -10.67 -5.22 22.94
CA LEU A 171 -10.87 -3.88 22.39
C LEU A 171 -10.02 -2.86 23.16
N ALA A 172 -8.71 -3.09 23.17
CA ALA A 172 -7.70 -2.26 23.83
C ALA A 172 -6.53 -1.97 22.89
N ASP A 173 -5.80 -0.88 23.16
CA ASP A 173 -4.67 -0.42 22.35
C ASP A 173 -5.08 -0.22 20.87
N LEU A 174 -6.28 0.31 20.65
CA LEU A 174 -6.82 0.50 19.32
C LEU A 174 -5.99 1.53 18.57
N THR A 175 -5.44 1.14 17.41
CA THR A 175 -4.85 2.06 16.44
C THR A 175 -5.83 2.24 15.30
N ALA A 176 -6.27 3.46 15.09
CA ALA A 176 -7.28 3.80 14.09
C ALA A 176 -6.69 4.62 12.94
N ILE A 177 -7.49 4.82 11.90
CA ILE A 177 -7.19 5.74 10.80
C ILE A 177 -7.61 7.15 11.22
N GLY A 178 -6.67 8.08 11.19
CA GLY A 178 -6.87 9.52 11.36
C GLY A 178 -6.92 10.25 10.01
N PRO A 179 -6.67 11.59 9.99
CA PRO A 179 -6.70 12.40 8.78
C PRO A 179 -5.49 12.14 7.86
N ASP A 180 -5.61 12.61 6.60
CA ASP A 180 -4.50 12.78 5.64
C ASP A 180 -3.73 11.49 5.28
N ASN A 181 -4.37 10.33 5.34
CA ASN A 181 -3.75 9.09 4.89
C ASN A 181 -4.50 8.43 3.73
N TYR A 182 -3.85 7.44 3.14
CA TYR A 182 -4.36 6.70 1.99
C TYR A 182 -5.76 6.09 2.22
N LEU A 183 -5.98 5.43 3.35
CA LEU A 183 -7.23 4.69 3.58
C LEU A 183 -8.39 5.65 3.90
N GLU A 184 -8.11 6.77 4.55
CA GLU A 184 -9.07 7.83 4.75
C GLU A 184 -9.52 8.43 3.42
N GLN A 185 -8.60 8.73 2.50
CA GLN A 185 -8.93 9.23 1.16
C GLN A 185 -9.77 8.22 0.35
N LEU A 186 -9.49 6.91 0.48
CA LEU A 186 -10.33 5.88 -0.14
C LEU A 186 -11.72 5.81 0.49
N LEU A 187 -11.84 6.02 1.80
CA LEU A 187 -13.12 6.08 2.50
C LEU A 187 -13.97 7.25 1.98
N GLU A 188 -13.38 8.43 1.80
CA GLU A 188 -14.07 9.59 1.21
C GLU A 188 -14.53 9.31 -0.22
N ILE A 189 -13.68 8.71 -1.05
CA ILE A 189 -14.02 8.28 -2.41
C ILE A 189 -15.20 7.29 -2.40
N ALA A 190 -15.24 6.42 -1.41
CA ALA A 190 -16.33 5.46 -1.22
C ALA A 190 -17.62 6.07 -0.62
N GLY A 191 -17.61 7.37 -0.26
CA GLY A 191 -18.75 8.08 0.29
C GLY A 191 -18.96 7.93 1.80
N GLY A 192 -17.92 7.56 2.55
CA GLY A 192 -17.94 7.53 4.02
C GLY A 192 -17.24 8.75 4.63
N THR A 193 -17.52 9.01 5.91
CA THR A 193 -16.89 10.09 6.69
C THR A 193 -16.12 9.48 7.87
N ASN A 194 -14.81 9.73 7.96
CA ASN A 194 -14.00 9.26 9.07
C ASN A 194 -14.31 10.05 10.35
N VAL A 195 -14.74 9.39 11.43
CA VAL A 195 -15.02 10.04 12.73
C VAL A 195 -13.78 10.67 13.37
N LEU A 196 -12.59 10.23 12.94
CA LEU A 196 -11.30 10.72 13.42
C LEU A 196 -10.58 11.65 12.43
N ALA A 197 -11.24 12.10 11.35
CA ALA A 197 -10.72 13.17 10.49
C ALA A 197 -10.81 14.54 11.19
N LYS A 198 -10.14 14.66 12.34
CA LYS A 198 -10.17 15.85 13.19
C LYS A 198 -8.81 16.56 13.13
N PRO A 199 -8.78 17.90 13.04
CA PRO A 199 -7.52 18.66 13.06
C PRO A 199 -6.67 18.33 14.30
N GLY A 200 -5.37 18.15 14.08
CA GLY A 200 -4.41 17.90 15.17
C GLY A 200 -4.28 16.42 15.58
N LEU A 201 -5.08 15.52 15.03
CA LEU A 201 -4.85 14.08 15.20
C LEU A 201 -3.74 13.60 14.24
N PRO A 202 -2.91 12.64 14.67
CA PRO A 202 -1.96 11.99 13.77
C PRO A 202 -2.68 11.09 12.75
N GLN A 203 -1.98 10.70 11.68
CA GLN A 203 -2.52 9.79 10.66
C GLN A 203 -2.97 8.43 11.22
N TYR A 204 -2.38 8.00 12.34
CA TYR A 204 -2.68 6.73 13.02
C TYR A 204 -2.84 6.96 14.52
N PRO A 205 -3.96 7.56 14.97
CA PRO A 205 -4.19 7.84 16.38
C PRO A 205 -4.41 6.55 17.17
N ARG A 206 -3.92 6.53 18.41
CA ARG A 206 -4.37 5.56 19.40
C ARG A 206 -5.63 6.07 20.05
N VAL A 207 -6.65 5.23 20.11
CA VAL A 207 -7.94 5.56 20.70
C VAL A 207 -8.34 4.54 21.76
N SER A 208 -9.08 5.00 22.77
CA SER A 208 -9.69 4.12 23.78
C SER A 208 -11.10 3.70 23.35
N LEU A 209 -11.63 2.64 23.95
CA LEU A 209 -13.03 2.25 23.76
C LEU A 209 -14.00 3.37 24.18
N GLU A 210 -13.66 4.17 25.20
CA GLU A 210 -14.44 5.33 25.61
C GLU A 210 -14.53 6.38 24.49
N THR A 211 -13.44 6.60 23.76
CA THR A 211 -13.44 7.49 22.58
C THR A 211 -14.38 6.95 21.51
N VAL A 212 -14.37 5.64 21.25
CA VAL A 212 -15.26 5.00 20.31
C VAL A 212 -16.72 5.14 20.73
N LEU A 213 -17.01 4.95 21.99
CA LEU A 213 -18.36 5.09 22.56
C LEU A 213 -18.87 6.53 22.47
N ARG A 214 -18.02 7.50 22.72
CA ARG A 214 -18.36 8.93 22.64
C ARG A 214 -18.62 9.37 21.20
N ASP A 215 -17.77 8.93 20.26
CA ASP A 215 -17.86 9.33 18.85
C ASP A 215 -18.94 8.55 18.10
N ASP A 216 -19.44 7.44 18.65
CA ASP A 216 -20.57 6.58 18.23
C ASP A 216 -20.70 6.41 16.69
N PRO A 217 -19.73 5.78 16.03
CA PRO A 217 -19.75 5.63 14.57
C PRO A 217 -20.94 4.77 14.11
N GLU A 218 -21.48 5.11 12.93
CA GLU A 218 -22.53 4.31 12.27
C GLU A 218 -21.99 3.00 11.67
N VAL A 219 -20.68 2.97 11.35
CA VAL A 219 -19.97 1.79 10.82
C VAL A 219 -18.64 1.63 11.53
N ILE A 220 -18.31 0.43 11.93
CA ILE A 220 -16.97 0.06 12.40
C ILE A 220 -16.36 -0.92 11.41
N LEU A 221 -15.19 -0.57 10.88
CA LEU A 221 -14.38 -1.44 10.04
C LEU A 221 -13.12 -1.85 10.82
N ASP A 222 -13.07 -3.10 11.30
CA ASP A 222 -11.94 -3.66 12.04
C ASP A 222 -11.06 -4.48 11.08
N LEU A 223 -9.89 -3.93 10.74
CA LEU A 223 -8.88 -4.52 9.84
C LEU A 223 -7.73 -5.19 10.60
N SER A 224 -7.81 -5.30 11.93
CA SER A 224 -6.69 -5.74 12.77
C SER A 224 -6.23 -7.18 12.52
N GLY A 225 -7.09 -8.03 11.92
CA GLY A 225 -6.78 -9.42 11.57
C GLY A 225 -6.39 -9.67 10.10
N THR A 226 -6.23 -8.63 9.28
CA THR A 226 -5.98 -8.80 7.83
C THR A 226 -4.62 -9.40 7.47
N GLN A 227 -3.67 -9.45 8.40
CA GLN A 227 -2.32 -9.99 8.19
C GLN A 227 -2.18 -11.47 8.55
N GLU A 228 -3.23 -12.11 9.06
CA GLU A 228 -3.26 -13.51 9.46
C GLU A 228 -3.45 -14.45 8.26
N SER A 229 -3.18 -15.74 8.46
CA SER A 229 -3.50 -16.77 7.46
C SER A 229 -5.04 -16.92 7.28
N GLU A 230 -5.48 -17.52 6.17
CA GLU A 230 -6.92 -17.68 5.88
C GLU A 230 -7.69 -18.42 7.00
N ALA A 231 -7.09 -19.48 7.56
CA ALA A 231 -7.70 -20.23 8.66
C ALA A 231 -7.78 -19.42 9.96
N GLU A 232 -6.74 -18.66 10.28
CA GLU A 232 -6.72 -17.75 11.42
C GLU A 232 -7.73 -16.63 11.25
N ARG A 233 -7.87 -16.05 10.04
CA ARG A 233 -8.83 -14.98 9.75
C ARG A 233 -10.27 -15.34 10.07
N GLN A 234 -10.72 -16.56 9.76
CA GLN A 234 -12.09 -16.99 10.06
C GLN A 234 -12.35 -17.06 11.57
N SER A 235 -11.42 -17.63 12.33
CA SER A 235 -11.51 -17.71 13.80
C SER A 235 -11.49 -16.30 14.40
N THR A 236 -10.53 -15.46 14.01
CA THR A 236 -10.37 -14.09 14.48
C THR A 236 -11.56 -13.20 14.13
N SER A 237 -12.18 -13.40 12.95
CA SER A 237 -13.36 -12.63 12.54
C SER A 237 -14.55 -12.88 13.46
N SER A 238 -14.84 -14.12 13.79
CA SER A 238 -15.95 -14.47 14.69
C SER A 238 -15.71 -13.94 16.11
N GLN A 239 -14.48 -14.06 16.62
CA GLN A 239 -14.09 -13.51 17.91
C GLN A 239 -14.18 -11.97 17.93
N SER A 240 -13.72 -11.31 16.88
CA SER A 240 -13.78 -9.85 16.76
C SER A 240 -15.20 -9.33 16.74
N LEU A 241 -16.10 -9.97 16.00
CA LEU A 241 -17.54 -9.64 16.00
C LEU A 241 -18.15 -9.83 17.39
N SER A 242 -17.80 -10.90 18.10
CA SER A 242 -18.27 -11.14 19.48
C SER A 242 -17.78 -10.07 20.45
N LEU A 243 -16.51 -9.63 20.34
CA LEU A 243 -15.97 -8.58 21.17
C LEU A 243 -16.70 -7.23 20.96
N TRP A 244 -16.90 -6.83 19.71
CA TRP A 244 -17.66 -5.62 19.40
C TRP A 244 -19.11 -5.75 19.84
N GLY A 245 -19.74 -6.92 19.70
CA GLY A 245 -21.12 -7.21 20.09
C GLY A 245 -21.42 -7.00 21.58
N GLN A 246 -20.41 -7.05 22.45
CA GLN A 246 -20.57 -6.73 23.89
C GLN A 246 -20.88 -5.25 24.15
N ASN A 247 -20.73 -4.37 23.16
CA ASN A 247 -20.94 -2.92 23.28
C ASN A 247 -22.24 -2.51 22.58
N SER A 248 -23.38 -3.02 23.05
CA SER A 248 -24.70 -2.81 22.46
C SER A 248 -25.17 -1.34 22.43
N GLN A 249 -24.51 -0.43 23.15
CA GLN A 249 -24.75 1.01 23.10
C GLN A 249 -24.23 1.66 21.81
N LEU A 250 -23.28 1.03 21.08
CA LEU A 250 -22.78 1.56 19.81
C LEU A 250 -23.81 1.43 18.71
N THR A 251 -24.00 2.49 17.94
CA THR A 251 -24.90 2.53 16.77
C THR A 251 -24.52 1.47 15.74
N ALA A 252 -23.22 1.32 15.42
CA ALA A 252 -22.73 0.28 14.52
C ALA A 252 -23.10 -1.14 14.97
N VAL A 253 -23.05 -1.43 16.28
CA VAL A 253 -23.40 -2.75 16.83
C VAL A 253 -24.90 -3.00 16.76
N ARG A 254 -25.72 -2.02 17.17
CA ARG A 254 -27.20 -2.14 17.12
C ARG A 254 -27.72 -2.41 15.70
N HIS A 255 -27.10 -1.81 14.72
CA HIS A 255 -27.51 -1.94 13.31
C HIS A 255 -26.76 -3.05 12.56
N GLY A 256 -25.93 -3.86 13.24
CA GLY A 256 -25.15 -4.94 12.61
C GLY A 256 -24.13 -4.43 11.59
N ARG A 257 -23.63 -3.20 11.75
CA ARG A 257 -22.68 -2.54 10.83
C ARG A 257 -21.25 -2.56 11.35
N VAL A 258 -20.86 -3.66 12.00
CA VAL A 258 -19.48 -3.98 12.33
C VAL A 258 -18.95 -4.95 11.29
N VAL A 259 -17.93 -4.52 10.56
CA VAL A 259 -17.30 -5.28 9.47
C VAL A 259 -15.89 -5.67 9.88
N ILE A 260 -15.58 -6.95 9.82
CA ILE A 260 -14.20 -7.43 9.98
C ILE A 260 -13.62 -7.58 8.58
N GLY A 261 -12.67 -6.71 8.26
CA GLY A 261 -12.02 -6.72 6.96
C GLY A 261 -10.99 -7.83 6.86
N THR A 262 -11.03 -8.58 5.77
CA THR A 262 -10.12 -9.71 5.50
C THR A 262 -9.17 -9.44 4.32
N SER A 263 -9.40 -8.37 3.56
CA SER A 263 -8.60 -8.04 2.38
C SER A 263 -7.41 -7.14 2.73
N ASN A 264 -6.20 -7.62 2.43
CA ASN A 264 -5.00 -6.80 2.55
C ASN A 264 -4.92 -5.65 1.52
N ALA A 265 -5.74 -5.66 0.46
CA ALA A 265 -5.82 -4.55 -0.49
C ALA A 265 -6.15 -3.22 0.20
N LEU A 266 -6.92 -3.25 1.30
CA LEU A 266 -7.24 -2.08 2.11
C LEU A 266 -5.99 -1.46 2.78
N LEU A 267 -5.03 -2.30 3.21
CA LEU A 267 -3.86 -1.87 3.97
C LEU A 267 -2.61 -1.61 3.12
N VAL A 268 -2.67 -1.85 1.82
CA VAL A 268 -1.52 -1.68 0.92
C VAL A 268 -1.74 -0.48 0.00
N PRO A 269 -1.09 0.67 0.26
CA PRO A 269 -1.16 1.84 -0.61
C PRO A 269 -0.52 1.55 -1.98
N GLY A 270 -1.30 1.13 -2.95
CA GLY A 270 -0.77 0.65 -4.22
C GLY A 270 -1.80 0.58 -5.35
N PRO A 271 -1.49 -0.16 -6.42
CA PRO A 271 -2.31 -0.21 -7.64
C PRO A 271 -3.67 -0.89 -7.44
N ARG A 272 -3.92 -1.54 -6.29
CA ARG A 272 -5.24 -2.06 -5.91
C ARG A 272 -6.11 -1.03 -5.17
N ALA A 273 -5.75 0.26 -5.19
CA ALA A 273 -6.55 1.33 -4.60
C ALA A 273 -8.02 1.34 -5.09
N PRO A 274 -8.32 1.15 -6.39
CA PRO A 274 -9.71 1.08 -6.85
C PRO A 274 -10.48 -0.14 -6.29
N GLU A 275 -9.83 -1.30 -6.17
CA GLU A 275 -10.42 -2.48 -5.52
C GLU A 275 -10.74 -2.18 -4.05
N ALA A 276 -9.82 -1.57 -3.33
CA ALA A 276 -10.01 -1.18 -1.94
C ALA A 276 -11.16 -0.17 -1.79
N ALA A 277 -11.22 0.86 -2.64
CA ALA A 277 -12.32 1.83 -2.64
C ALA A 277 -13.68 1.18 -2.97
N GLN A 278 -13.74 0.25 -3.94
CA GLN A 278 -14.96 -0.47 -4.24
C GLN A 278 -15.42 -1.35 -3.07
N ARG A 279 -14.50 -2.01 -2.35
CA ARG A 279 -14.84 -2.79 -1.14
C ARG A 279 -15.38 -1.90 -0.04
N LEU A 280 -14.78 -0.74 0.20
CA LEU A 280 -15.32 0.26 1.14
C LEU A 280 -16.72 0.71 0.73
N PHE A 281 -16.94 1.03 -0.54
CA PHE A 281 -18.26 1.35 -1.07
C PHE A 281 -19.29 0.24 -0.80
N ASP A 282 -18.92 -1.01 -1.06
CA ASP A 282 -19.81 -2.16 -0.83
C ASP A 282 -20.15 -2.31 0.67
N TYR A 283 -19.17 -2.13 1.57
CA TYR A 283 -19.43 -2.15 3.02
C TYR A 283 -20.36 -1.02 3.47
N LEU A 284 -20.26 0.15 2.86
CA LEU A 284 -21.04 1.32 3.28
C LEU A 284 -22.48 1.31 2.73
N HIS A 285 -22.69 0.83 1.50
CA HIS A 285 -23.92 1.12 0.74
C HIS A 285 -24.71 -0.11 0.27
N THR A 286 -24.10 -1.30 0.17
CA THR A 286 -24.81 -2.47 -0.40
C THR A 286 -25.32 -3.45 0.64
N GLY A 287 -25.03 -3.26 1.93
CA GLY A 287 -25.34 -4.21 2.99
C GLY A 287 -24.61 -5.55 2.87
N ASN A 288 -23.71 -5.70 1.90
CA ASN A 288 -22.91 -6.90 1.70
C ASN A 288 -21.70 -6.90 2.67
N LEU A 289 -22.01 -7.07 3.97
CA LEU A 289 -21.03 -7.07 5.05
C LEU A 289 -20.17 -8.36 5.09
N LYS A 290 -20.51 -9.35 4.26
CA LYS A 290 -19.70 -10.56 4.09
C LYS A 290 -18.69 -10.30 2.98
N GLY A 291 -17.44 -10.04 3.37
CA GLY A 291 -16.33 -10.02 2.43
C GLY A 291 -16.35 -11.32 1.59
N ARG A 292 -16.56 -11.20 0.27
CA ARG A 292 -16.30 -12.31 -0.62
C ARG A 292 -14.83 -12.63 -0.51
N ALA A 293 -14.51 -13.77 0.11
CA ALA A 293 -13.21 -14.41 -0.06
C ALA A 293 -13.06 -14.71 -1.56
N SER A 294 -12.16 -14.06 -2.24
CA SER A 294 -11.69 -14.40 -3.58
C SER A 294 -10.17 -14.28 -3.60
#